data_e3a3f5dc6521df24afb02c90efb6f006
#
_entry.id   e3a3f5dc6521df24afb02c90efb6f006
#
_cell.length_a   1.000
_cell.length_b   1.000
_cell.length_c   1.000
_cell.angle_alpha   90.00
_cell.angle_beta   90.00
_cell.angle_gamma   90.00
#
_symmetry.space_group_name_H-M   'P 1'
#
loop_
_entity.id
_entity.type
_entity.pdbx_description
1 polymer ?
#
loop_
_entity_poly.entity_id
_entity_poly.type
_entity_poly.pdbx_seq_one_letter_code
_entity_poly.pdbx_strand_id
1 'polypeptide(L)'
;MGQIIGEGITFDDVLLVPAYSQVIPNQVDVTTWLTKKIKLNIPLMSAGMDTVTEHRMAIAMARQGGIGIIHKNMSIEAQADEVDKVKRSENGVITDPFSLSPEHTLADANELMAKFRISGVPILSLIHI
;
A
#
# COMPACT_ATOMS: atom_id res chain seq x y z
N MET A 1 12.67 -39.44 -3.53
CA MET A 1 13.72 -39.21 -2.53
C MET A 1 14.11 -37.73 -2.61
N GLY A 2 14.07 -36.99 -1.51
CA GLY A 2 14.56 -35.62 -1.46
C GLY A 2 16.09 -35.60 -1.47
N GLN A 3 16.69 -34.59 -2.11
CA GLN A 3 18.13 -34.38 -2.14
C GLN A 3 18.48 -33.16 -1.27
N ILE A 4 19.45 -33.30 -0.38
CA ILE A 4 20.02 -32.16 0.35
C ILE A 4 21.03 -31.48 -0.57
N ILE A 5 20.77 -30.19 -0.89
CA ILE A 5 21.59 -29.38 -1.81
C ILE A 5 22.49 -28.36 -1.08
N GLY A 6 22.31 -28.19 0.23
CA GLY A 6 23.09 -27.26 1.05
C GLY A 6 22.51 -27.06 2.43
N GLU A 7 23.21 -26.31 3.27
CA GLU A 7 22.73 -25.85 4.57
C GLU A 7 22.09 -24.47 4.43
N GLY A 8 20.99 -24.24 5.13
CA GLY A 8 20.34 -22.95 5.25
C GLY A 8 20.42 -22.44 6.68
N ILE A 9 20.83 -21.19 6.87
CA ILE A 9 20.91 -20.54 8.18
C ILE A 9 19.69 -19.64 8.32
N THR A 10 18.98 -19.74 9.44
CA THR A 10 17.89 -18.83 9.81
C THR A 10 18.39 -17.76 10.78
N PHE A 11 17.60 -16.69 10.97
CA PHE A 11 17.96 -15.65 11.95
C PHE A 11 17.97 -16.16 13.40
N ASP A 12 17.27 -17.27 13.70
CA ASP A 12 17.28 -17.90 15.01
C ASP A 12 18.62 -18.58 15.33
N ASP A 13 19.41 -18.89 14.30
CA ASP A 13 20.70 -19.58 14.42
C ASP A 13 21.90 -18.64 14.49
N VAL A 14 21.69 -17.32 14.37
CA VAL A 14 22.77 -16.34 14.26
C VAL A 14 22.62 -15.16 15.21
N LEU A 15 23.72 -14.56 15.59
CA LEU A 15 23.79 -13.30 16.33
C LEU A 15 24.58 -12.28 15.52
N LEU A 16 24.14 -11.02 15.57
CA LEU A 16 24.90 -9.93 14.99
C LEU A 16 26.10 -9.60 15.89
N VAL A 17 27.26 -9.54 15.29
CA VAL A 17 28.50 -9.10 16.00
C VAL A 17 28.44 -7.58 16.10
N PRO A 18 28.51 -7.00 17.32
CA PRO A 18 28.57 -5.55 17.49
C PRO A 18 29.78 -4.96 16.79
N ALA A 19 29.58 -3.83 16.11
CA ALA A 19 30.67 -3.09 15.46
C ALA A 19 30.68 -1.65 15.98
N TYR A 20 31.87 -1.02 15.90
CA TYR A 20 32.01 0.40 16.24
C TYR A 20 31.19 1.26 15.24
N SER A 21 30.42 2.19 15.77
CA SER A 21 29.62 3.14 14.96
C SER A 21 29.79 4.56 15.51
N GLN A 22 29.85 5.53 14.60
CA GLN A 22 29.83 6.96 14.92
C GLN A 22 28.49 7.61 14.54
N VAL A 23 27.51 6.80 14.06
CA VAL A 23 26.18 7.27 13.63
C VAL A 23 25.20 7.15 14.77
N ILE A 24 24.54 8.26 15.11
CA ILE A 24 23.47 8.26 16.10
C ILE A 24 22.13 7.83 15.44
N PRO A 25 21.16 7.28 16.21
CA PRO A 25 19.96 6.64 15.65
C PRO A 25 19.14 7.50 14.67
N ASN A 26 19.06 8.82 14.91
CA ASN A 26 18.31 9.75 14.05
C ASN A 26 19.06 10.13 12.75
N GLN A 27 20.29 9.69 12.56
CA GLN A 27 21.10 9.89 11.36
C GLN A 27 21.21 8.63 10.51
N VAL A 28 20.61 7.53 10.96
CA VAL A 28 20.65 6.26 10.23
C VAL A 28 19.78 6.34 8.98
N ASP A 29 20.38 6.06 7.83
CA ASP A 29 19.64 5.83 6.58
C ASP A 29 19.30 4.34 6.46
N VAL A 30 18.02 4.02 6.56
CA VAL A 30 17.49 2.65 6.44
C VAL A 30 16.86 2.37 5.08
N THR A 31 17.04 3.26 4.11
CA THR A 31 16.50 3.06 2.76
C THR A 31 17.12 1.81 2.13
N THR A 32 16.31 1.10 1.35
CA THR A 32 16.73 -0.12 0.67
C THR A 32 16.05 -0.30 -0.68
N TRP A 33 16.64 -1.13 -1.52
CA TRP A 33 16.03 -1.51 -2.81
C TRP A 33 15.29 -2.83 -2.67
N LEU A 34 13.97 -2.80 -2.85
CA LEU A 34 13.17 -4.03 -2.93
C LEU A 34 13.37 -4.73 -4.27
N THR A 35 13.47 -3.95 -5.34
CA THR A 35 13.76 -4.43 -6.69
C THR A 35 14.68 -3.43 -7.39
N LYS A 36 15.11 -3.74 -8.62
CA LYS A 36 15.92 -2.81 -9.44
C LYS A 36 15.24 -1.44 -9.68
N LYS A 37 13.93 -1.33 -9.46
CA LYS A 37 13.13 -0.12 -9.76
C LYS A 37 12.35 0.42 -8.56
N ILE A 38 12.24 -0.34 -7.47
CA ILE A 38 11.46 0.04 -6.29
C ILE A 38 12.39 0.22 -5.11
N LYS A 39 12.48 1.45 -4.63
CA LYS A 39 13.20 1.83 -3.42
C LYS A 39 12.20 2.01 -2.28
N LEU A 40 12.52 1.51 -1.11
CA LEU A 40 11.77 1.70 0.13
C LEU A 40 12.50 2.68 1.05
N ASN A 41 11.75 3.49 1.78
CA ASN A 41 12.32 4.39 2.79
C ASN A 41 12.63 3.65 4.10
N ILE A 42 11.89 2.59 4.39
CA ILE A 42 12.19 1.65 5.48
C ILE A 42 12.15 0.21 4.95
N PRO A 43 12.99 -0.71 5.46
CA PRO A 43 13.07 -2.08 4.97
C PRO A 43 11.96 -2.98 5.55
N LEU A 44 10.70 -2.52 5.45
CA LEU A 44 9.53 -3.26 5.94
C LEU A 44 8.54 -3.54 4.82
N MET A 45 8.06 -4.77 4.79
CA MET A 45 7.06 -5.24 3.85
C MET A 45 6.05 -6.11 4.58
N SER A 46 4.74 -5.86 4.38
CA SER A 46 3.71 -6.76 4.91
C SER A 46 3.48 -7.93 3.97
N ALA A 47 3.25 -9.10 4.56
CA ALA A 47 3.09 -10.35 3.80
C ALA A 47 1.82 -10.34 2.94
N GLY A 48 1.92 -10.89 1.72
CA GLY A 48 0.79 -11.09 0.80
C GLY A 48 -0.09 -12.26 1.22
N MET A 49 -0.55 -12.25 2.45
CA MET A 49 -1.36 -13.30 3.07
C MET A 49 -2.79 -12.80 3.28
N ASP A 50 -3.74 -13.71 3.10
CA ASP A 50 -5.13 -13.51 3.49
C ASP A 50 -5.23 -13.07 4.95
N THR A 51 -6.16 -12.17 5.26
CA THR A 51 -6.36 -11.56 6.58
C THR A 51 -5.20 -10.71 7.12
N VAL A 52 -4.08 -10.61 6.41
CA VAL A 52 -2.91 -9.78 6.79
C VAL A 52 -2.86 -8.50 5.98
N THR A 53 -2.77 -8.59 4.65
CA THR A 53 -2.57 -7.41 3.80
C THR A 53 -3.68 -7.23 2.77
N GLU A 54 -4.57 -6.31 3.09
CA GLU A 54 -5.53 -5.67 2.19
C GLU A 54 -5.21 -4.18 2.10
N HIS A 55 -6.05 -3.36 1.45
CA HIS A 55 -5.80 -1.93 1.25
C HIS A 55 -5.44 -1.18 2.55
N ARG A 56 -6.08 -1.48 3.69
CA ARG A 56 -5.83 -0.79 4.96
C ARG A 56 -4.40 -0.97 5.45
N MET A 57 -3.91 -2.21 5.46
CA MET A 57 -2.54 -2.53 5.86
C MET A 57 -1.55 -1.96 4.84
N ALA A 58 -1.82 -2.11 3.53
CA ALA A 58 -0.96 -1.59 2.48
C ALA A 58 -0.81 -0.06 2.57
N ILE A 59 -1.91 0.68 2.83
CA ILE A 59 -1.86 2.13 3.06
C ILE A 59 -1.05 2.48 4.31
N ALA A 60 -1.24 1.76 5.42
CA ALA A 60 -0.49 1.99 6.64
C ALA A 60 1.01 1.77 6.44
N MET A 61 1.39 0.69 5.75
CA MET A 61 2.79 0.39 5.41
C MET A 61 3.41 1.47 4.51
N ALA A 62 2.69 1.89 3.47
CA ALA A 62 3.16 2.92 2.55
C ALA A 62 3.40 4.26 3.26
N ARG A 63 2.50 4.67 4.14
CA ARG A 63 2.64 5.91 4.95
C ARG A 63 3.86 5.90 5.86
N GLN A 64 4.33 4.74 6.27
CA GLN A 64 5.56 4.59 7.07
C GLN A 64 6.82 4.46 6.20
N GLY A 65 6.67 4.40 4.87
CA GLY A 65 7.80 4.28 3.94
C GLY A 65 8.16 2.85 3.53
N GLY A 66 7.37 1.88 3.97
CA GLY A 66 7.45 0.47 3.56
C GLY A 66 6.52 0.16 2.37
N ILE A 67 6.17 -1.11 2.20
CA ILE A 67 5.26 -1.57 1.15
C ILE A 67 4.34 -2.68 1.65
N GLY A 68 3.06 -2.65 1.23
CA GLY A 68 2.12 -3.74 1.45
C GLY A 68 1.93 -4.56 0.17
N ILE A 69 1.90 -5.87 0.31
CA ILE A 69 1.63 -6.80 -0.79
C ILE A 69 0.21 -7.35 -0.63
N ILE A 70 -0.69 -6.93 -1.51
CA ILE A 70 -2.08 -7.41 -1.52
C ILE A 70 -2.10 -8.91 -1.85
N HIS A 71 -2.81 -9.69 -1.03
CA HIS A 71 -2.91 -11.13 -1.24
C HIS A 71 -3.78 -11.49 -2.46
N LYS A 72 -3.64 -12.72 -2.94
CA LYS A 72 -4.33 -13.22 -4.14
C LYS A 72 -5.61 -14.03 -3.85
N ASN A 73 -5.96 -14.26 -2.58
CA ASN A 73 -7.13 -15.07 -2.21
C ASN A 73 -8.44 -14.27 -2.33
N MET A 74 -8.70 -13.77 -3.54
CA MET A 74 -9.89 -13.02 -3.92
C MET A 74 -10.04 -13.04 -5.45
N SER A 75 -11.15 -12.56 -5.98
CA SER A 75 -11.30 -12.44 -7.43
C SER A 75 -10.36 -11.38 -8.00
N ILE A 76 -10.11 -11.44 -9.31
CA ILE A 76 -9.26 -10.47 -10.01
C ILE A 76 -9.80 -9.04 -9.83
N GLU A 77 -11.12 -8.88 -9.93
CA GLU A 77 -11.81 -7.59 -9.78
C GLU A 77 -11.68 -7.06 -8.34
N ALA A 78 -11.84 -7.93 -7.34
CA ALA A 78 -11.68 -7.56 -5.94
C ALA A 78 -10.23 -7.14 -5.64
N GLN A 79 -9.23 -7.85 -6.17
CA GLN A 79 -7.83 -7.49 -6.00
C GLN A 79 -7.50 -6.15 -6.67
N ALA A 80 -8.03 -5.92 -7.86
CA ALA A 80 -7.89 -4.64 -8.57
C ALA A 80 -8.52 -3.48 -7.76
N ASP A 81 -9.69 -3.69 -7.16
CA ASP A 81 -10.34 -2.70 -6.29
C ASP A 81 -9.51 -2.39 -5.03
N GLU A 82 -8.92 -3.41 -4.40
CA GLU A 82 -8.01 -3.22 -3.27
C GLU A 82 -6.78 -2.38 -3.66
N VAL A 83 -6.18 -2.64 -4.82
CA VAL A 83 -5.06 -1.84 -5.33
C VAL A 83 -5.49 -0.41 -5.66
N ASP A 84 -6.66 -0.22 -6.28
CA ASP A 84 -7.19 1.11 -6.59
C ASP A 84 -7.42 1.94 -5.32
N LYS A 85 -7.97 1.35 -4.25
CA LYS A 85 -8.11 2.01 -2.94
C LYS A 85 -6.77 2.50 -2.39
N VAL A 86 -5.70 1.68 -2.50
CA VAL A 86 -4.35 2.08 -2.08
C VAL A 86 -3.86 3.27 -2.91
N LYS A 87 -3.95 3.17 -4.23
CA LYS A 87 -3.48 4.23 -5.15
C LYS A 87 -4.23 5.55 -4.94
N ARG A 88 -5.54 5.50 -4.73
CA ARG A 88 -6.33 6.71 -4.44
C ARG A 88 -6.00 7.34 -3.09
N SER A 89 -5.60 6.55 -2.11
CA SER A 89 -5.25 7.08 -0.78
C SER A 89 -3.95 7.90 -0.74
N GLU A 90 -3.06 7.69 -1.71
CA GLU A 90 -1.74 8.34 -1.78
C GLU A 90 -1.74 9.59 -2.67
N ASN A 91 -2.72 9.72 -3.55
CA ASN A 91 -2.77 10.83 -4.49
C ASN A 91 -3.44 12.05 -3.85
N GLY A 92 -2.65 13.08 -3.57
CA GLY A 92 -3.16 14.43 -3.27
C GLY A 92 -3.86 15.07 -4.49
N VAL A 93 -3.70 14.51 -5.67
CA VAL A 93 -4.40 14.86 -6.91
C VAL A 93 -5.06 13.59 -7.44
N ILE A 94 -6.38 13.56 -7.41
CA ILE A 94 -7.18 12.48 -7.99
C ILE A 94 -7.28 12.77 -9.49
N THR A 95 -6.59 11.99 -10.31
CA THR A 95 -6.58 12.16 -11.78
C THR A 95 -7.89 11.71 -12.44
N ASP A 96 -8.65 10.84 -11.78
CA ASP A 96 -9.98 10.41 -12.21
C ASP A 96 -10.93 10.43 -11.00
N PRO A 97 -11.46 11.61 -10.62
CA PRO A 97 -12.33 11.74 -9.46
C PRO A 97 -13.68 11.10 -9.73
N PHE A 98 -14.22 10.42 -8.73
CA PHE A 98 -15.65 10.10 -8.75
C PHE A 98 -16.42 11.42 -8.81
N SER A 99 -17.21 11.58 -9.85
CA SER A 99 -18.03 12.76 -10.05
C SER A 99 -19.50 12.39 -10.13
N LEU A 100 -20.36 13.32 -9.75
CA LEU A 100 -21.79 13.22 -9.90
C LEU A 100 -22.26 14.31 -10.87
N SER A 101 -23.38 14.06 -11.56
CA SER A 101 -24.06 15.10 -12.32
C SER A 101 -24.96 15.93 -11.40
N PRO A 102 -25.38 17.15 -11.81
CA PRO A 102 -26.29 17.99 -11.03
C PRO A 102 -27.66 17.35 -10.75
N GLU A 103 -27.98 16.26 -11.44
CA GLU A 103 -29.25 15.54 -11.28
C GLU A 103 -29.24 14.52 -10.15
N HIS A 104 -28.05 14.20 -9.62
CA HIS A 104 -27.92 13.31 -8.47
C HIS A 104 -28.31 14.01 -7.17
N THR A 105 -28.78 13.21 -6.22
CA THR A 105 -29.22 13.71 -4.92
C THR A 105 -28.06 13.75 -3.91
N LEU A 106 -28.27 14.45 -2.80
CA LEU A 106 -27.35 14.40 -1.65
C LEU A 106 -27.23 12.99 -1.06
N ALA A 107 -28.27 12.17 -1.18
CA ALA A 107 -28.23 10.78 -0.76
C ALA A 107 -27.22 9.98 -1.59
N ASP A 108 -27.25 10.14 -2.92
CA ASP A 108 -26.30 9.49 -3.84
C ASP A 108 -24.87 9.92 -3.55
N ALA A 109 -24.65 11.21 -3.26
CA ALA A 109 -23.35 11.73 -2.88
C ALA A 109 -22.85 11.10 -1.57
N ASN A 110 -23.71 11.02 -0.57
CA ASN A 110 -23.35 10.41 0.73
C ASN A 110 -23.07 8.91 0.58
N GLU A 111 -23.84 8.18 -0.22
CA GLU A 111 -23.61 6.77 -0.50
C GLU A 111 -22.25 6.57 -1.19
N LEU A 112 -21.95 7.37 -2.20
CA LEU A 112 -20.68 7.33 -2.92
C LEU A 112 -19.50 7.65 -1.98
N MET A 113 -19.62 8.71 -1.19
CA MET A 113 -18.59 9.07 -0.20
C MET A 113 -18.36 7.99 0.85
N ALA A 114 -19.45 7.37 1.35
CA ALA A 114 -19.35 6.27 2.32
C ALA A 114 -18.70 5.03 1.71
N LYS A 115 -19.10 4.65 0.50
CA LYS A 115 -18.58 3.48 -0.22
C LYS A 115 -17.08 3.59 -0.48
N PHE A 116 -16.62 4.75 -0.95
CA PHE A 116 -15.21 4.97 -1.32
C PHE A 116 -14.40 5.70 -0.25
N ARG A 117 -15.00 6.03 0.90
CA ARG A 117 -14.39 6.74 2.04
C ARG A 117 -13.68 8.03 1.64
N ILE A 118 -14.31 8.78 0.77
CA ILE A 118 -13.86 10.10 0.32
C ILE A 118 -14.67 11.19 1.02
N SER A 119 -14.06 12.35 1.24
CA SER A 119 -14.67 13.48 1.95
C SER A 119 -15.39 14.48 1.06
N GLY A 120 -15.36 14.29 -0.24
CA GLY A 120 -16.00 15.17 -1.21
C GLY A 120 -16.09 14.53 -2.59
N VAL A 121 -17.12 14.93 -3.34
CA VAL A 121 -17.36 14.49 -4.70
C VAL A 121 -17.63 15.73 -5.56
N PRO A 122 -16.86 15.97 -6.65
CA PRO A 122 -17.14 17.06 -7.56
C PRO A 122 -18.44 16.82 -8.33
N ILE A 123 -19.21 17.88 -8.49
CA ILE A 123 -20.40 17.87 -9.35
C ILE A 123 -19.99 18.43 -10.72
N LEU A 124 -20.05 17.61 -11.75
CA LEU A 124 -19.69 17.98 -13.11
C LEU A 124 -20.91 18.09 -13.98
N SER A 125 -21.04 19.22 -14.67
CA SER A 125 -22.05 19.42 -15.71
C SER A 125 -21.36 19.43 -17.07
N LEU A 126 -21.74 18.52 -17.95
CA LEU A 126 -21.21 18.46 -19.32
C LEU A 126 -21.69 19.62 -20.22
N ILE A 127 -22.57 20.48 -19.70
CA ILE A 127 -23.18 21.59 -20.48
C ILE A 127 -22.29 22.85 -20.48
N HIS A 128 -21.23 22.87 -19.68
CA HIS A 128 -20.36 24.05 -19.49
C HIS A 128 -18.89 23.80 -19.86
N ILE A 129 -18.63 22.87 -20.76
CA ILE A 129 -17.31 22.68 -21.38
C ILE A 129 -17.32 23.33 -22.77
#